data_0b01a9a9a67e35544ec4cbc04d3e26e2
#
_entry.id   0b01a9a9a67e35544ec4cbc04d3e26e2
#
_cell.length_a   1.000
_cell.length_b   1.000
_cell.length_c   1.000
_cell.angle_alpha   90.00
_cell.angle_beta   90.00
_cell.angle_gamma   90.00
#
_symmetry.space_group_name_H-M   'P 1'
#
loop_
_entity.id
_entity.type
_entity.pdbx_description
1 polymer ?
#
loop_
_entity_poly.entity_id
_entity_poly.type
_entity_poly.pdbx_seq_one_letter_code
_entity_poly.pdbx_strand_id
1 'polypeptide(L)'
;LCYNRYKRPQSRPKTQKQGRYGEAKVIAKANQKGGGGKTTTAVNLSACVAALGKKVLIFDLDPQGNTTTGYGIPKRSVELGTYEMLIGEASARQAIRNTEFRTDVIGSNTRLAGASLEMIDLPGRESRLRKALAEVQKDYDFIFIDCPPSLDLLTLNGLCACDSVLIPIQCEY
;
A
#
# COMPACT_ATOMS: atom_id res chain seq x y z
N LEU A 1 -32.73 24.22 -3.96
CA LEU A 1 -31.82 25.29 -4.36
C LEU A 1 -30.97 25.72 -3.17
N CYS A 2 -29.89 25.03 -2.85
CA CYS A 2 -28.83 25.50 -1.93
C CYS A 2 -27.48 25.29 -2.64
N TYR A 3 -27.08 26.31 -3.39
CA TYR A 3 -25.76 26.39 -3.99
C TYR A 3 -24.83 27.04 -2.95
N ASN A 4 -24.09 26.23 -2.21
CA ASN A 4 -23.17 26.73 -1.19
C ASN A 4 -21.80 26.98 -1.80
N ARG A 5 -21.43 28.28 -1.92
CA ARG A 5 -20.11 28.74 -2.36
C ARG A 5 -19.06 28.34 -1.34
N TYR A 6 -18.30 27.31 -1.62
CA TYR A 6 -17.03 27.06 -0.92
C TYR A 6 -15.99 28.08 -1.38
N LYS A 7 -15.77 29.12 -0.58
CA LYS A 7 -14.58 29.98 -0.71
C LYS A 7 -13.35 29.14 -0.39
N ARG A 8 -12.44 29.03 -1.36
CA ARG A 8 -11.12 28.42 -1.13
C ARG A 8 -10.40 29.18 -0.01
N PRO A 9 -9.87 28.52 1.03
CA PRO A 9 -9.00 29.19 1.99
C PRO A 9 -7.70 29.62 1.30
N GLN A 10 -7.38 30.89 1.41
CA GLN A 10 -6.08 31.40 1.01
C GLN A 10 -5.04 30.99 2.05
N SER A 11 -3.88 30.54 1.57
CA SER A 11 -2.63 30.26 2.28
C SER A 11 -2.68 29.22 3.42
N ARG A 12 -2.25 28.00 3.09
CA ARG A 12 -1.83 27.00 4.09
C ARG A 12 -0.45 27.37 4.67
N PRO A 13 -0.23 27.24 5.98
CA PRO A 13 1.10 27.42 6.56
C PRO A 13 2.05 26.33 6.02
N LYS A 14 3.23 26.79 5.57
CA LYS A 14 4.32 25.93 5.11
C LYS A 14 5.01 25.29 6.32
N THR A 15 4.51 24.15 6.78
CA THR A 15 5.24 23.23 7.64
C THR A 15 4.99 21.79 7.16
N GLN A 16 5.39 21.52 5.92
CA GLN A 16 5.66 20.15 5.51
C GLN A 16 7.16 19.93 5.65
N LYS A 17 7.56 18.96 6.49
CA LYS A 17 8.86 18.31 6.36
C LYS A 17 8.96 17.87 4.91
N GLN A 18 9.89 18.48 4.15
CA GLN A 18 10.17 18.11 2.77
C GLN A 18 10.52 16.61 2.76
N GLY A 19 9.63 15.78 2.23
CA GLY A 19 10.00 14.46 1.74
C GLY A 19 11.17 14.63 0.78
N ARG A 20 12.06 13.66 0.71
CA ARG A 20 13.20 13.68 -0.22
C ARG A 20 12.65 14.00 -1.61
N TYR A 21 13.12 15.11 -2.18
CA TYR A 21 12.69 15.52 -3.51
C TYR A 21 12.95 14.38 -4.50
N GLY A 22 11.90 13.87 -5.18
CA GLY A 22 12.00 12.85 -6.23
C GLY A 22 11.71 11.42 -5.83
N GLU A 23 11.28 11.13 -4.58
CA GLU A 23 10.84 9.79 -4.17
C GLU A 23 9.37 9.80 -3.75
N ALA A 24 8.64 8.70 -4.03
CA ALA A 24 7.25 8.54 -3.63
C ALA A 24 7.07 8.67 -2.13
N LYS A 25 5.96 9.26 -1.71
CA LYS A 25 5.52 9.18 -0.31
C LYS A 25 4.90 7.83 -0.04
N VAL A 26 5.49 7.06 0.85
CA VAL A 26 5.03 5.72 1.23
C VAL A 26 4.13 5.80 2.46
N ILE A 27 2.91 5.28 2.34
CA ILE A 27 1.87 5.34 3.37
C ILE A 27 1.38 3.92 3.66
N ALA A 28 1.70 3.40 4.86
CA ALA A 28 1.14 2.14 5.31
C ALA A 28 -0.22 2.37 5.97
N LYS A 29 -1.16 1.50 5.66
CA LYS A 29 -2.45 1.47 6.33
C LYS A 29 -2.50 0.24 7.23
N ALA A 30 -2.58 0.47 8.53
CA ALA A 30 -2.59 -0.57 9.54
C ALA A 30 -3.73 -0.34 10.54
N ASN A 31 -4.41 -1.42 10.94
CA ASN A 31 -5.36 -1.44 12.04
C ASN A 31 -5.59 -2.90 12.47
N GLN A 32 -5.52 -3.19 13.75
CA GLN A 32 -5.75 -4.53 14.31
C GLN A 32 -7.22 -4.98 14.25
N LYS A 33 -8.17 -4.03 14.33
CA LYS A 33 -9.61 -4.38 14.35
C LYS A 33 -10.06 -4.86 12.97
N GLY A 34 -10.52 -6.10 12.86
CA GLY A 34 -11.15 -6.64 11.66
C GLY A 34 -12.45 -5.87 11.35
N GLY A 35 -12.81 -5.77 10.06
CA GLY A 35 -14.07 -5.11 9.66
C GLY A 35 -14.07 -3.58 9.64
N GLY A 36 -13.03 -2.90 10.12
CA GLY A 36 -12.94 -1.44 10.21
C GLY A 36 -12.73 -0.68 8.89
N GLY A 37 -13.21 -1.19 7.76
CA GLY A 37 -13.12 -0.49 6.46
C GLY A 37 -11.70 -0.33 5.91
N LYS A 38 -10.74 -1.14 6.37
CA LYS A 38 -9.32 -1.03 6.00
C LYS A 38 -9.10 -1.06 4.50
N THR A 39 -9.42 -2.16 3.87
CA THR A 39 -9.20 -2.37 2.42
C THR A 39 -9.99 -1.37 1.60
N THR A 40 -11.25 -1.11 1.95
CA THR A 40 -12.10 -0.10 1.29
C THR A 40 -11.43 1.28 1.33
N THR A 41 -10.86 1.67 2.49
CA THR A 41 -10.14 2.95 2.62
C THR A 41 -8.89 2.97 1.75
N ALA A 42 -8.09 1.88 1.71
CA ALA A 42 -6.86 1.84 0.92
C ALA A 42 -7.15 1.93 -0.58
N VAL A 43 -8.10 1.11 -1.07
CA VAL A 43 -8.51 1.08 -2.48
C VAL A 43 -9.10 2.43 -2.90
N ASN A 44 -10.06 2.97 -2.14
CA ASN A 44 -10.70 4.23 -2.51
C ASN A 44 -9.72 5.41 -2.45
N LEU A 45 -8.88 5.49 -1.41
CA LEU A 45 -7.93 6.59 -1.27
C LEU A 45 -6.89 6.57 -2.39
N SER A 46 -6.32 5.42 -2.71
CA SER A 46 -5.32 5.30 -3.78
C SER A 46 -5.94 5.61 -5.16
N ALA A 47 -7.17 5.13 -5.43
CA ALA A 47 -7.89 5.45 -6.66
C ALA A 47 -8.22 6.96 -6.76
N CYS A 48 -8.67 7.59 -5.67
CA CYS A 48 -8.94 9.04 -5.66
C CYS A 48 -7.67 9.87 -5.90
N VAL A 49 -6.53 9.47 -5.31
CA VAL A 49 -5.24 10.14 -5.53
C VAL A 49 -4.79 9.98 -6.98
N ALA A 50 -4.97 8.79 -7.57
CA ALA A 50 -4.69 8.54 -8.99
C ALA A 50 -5.61 9.36 -9.92
N ALA A 51 -6.90 9.51 -9.57
CA ALA A 51 -7.84 10.34 -10.31
C ALA A 51 -7.46 11.83 -10.31
N LEU A 52 -6.70 12.29 -9.31
CA LEU A 52 -6.11 13.63 -9.26
C LEU A 52 -4.83 13.77 -10.12
N GLY A 53 -4.51 12.78 -10.95
CA GLY A 53 -3.39 12.80 -11.88
C GLY A 53 -2.06 12.41 -11.25
N LYS A 54 -2.05 11.80 -10.05
CA LYS A 54 -0.85 11.29 -9.40
C LYS A 54 -0.53 9.87 -9.86
N LYS A 55 0.76 9.55 -9.96
CA LYS A 55 1.24 8.19 -10.18
C LYS A 55 1.18 7.42 -8.86
N VAL A 56 0.38 6.38 -8.79
CA VAL A 56 0.09 5.64 -7.56
C VAL A 56 0.38 4.17 -7.74
N LEU A 57 1.11 3.61 -6.78
CA LEU A 57 1.29 2.17 -6.60
C LEU A 57 0.61 1.76 -5.29
N ILE A 58 -0.11 0.64 -5.29
CA ILE A 58 -0.60 0.02 -4.06
C ILE A 58 -0.05 -1.38 -3.90
N PHE A 59 0.39 -1.66 -2.68
CA PHE A 59 0.86 -2.96 -2.22
C PHE A 59 -0.22 -3.65 -1.40
N ASP A 60 -0.61 -4.84 -1.79
CA ASP A 60 -1.46 -5.70 -0.98
C ASP A 60 -0.58 -6.64 -0.14
N LEU A 61 -0.50 -6.36 1.16
CA LEU A 61 0.30 -7.13 2.12
C LEU A 61 -0.57 -8.11 2.93
N ASP A 62 -1.87 -8.16 2.65
CA ASP A 62 -2.80 -9.07 3.30
C ASP A 62 -2.91 -10.38 2.50
N PRO A 63 -2.64 -11.56 3.09
CA PRO A 63 -2.86 -12.86 2.43
C PRO A 63 -4.29 -13.06 1.93
N GLN A 64 -5.28 -12.35 2.51
CA GLN A 64 -6.66 -12.37 2.03
C GLN A 64 -6.80 -11.74 0.65
N GLY A 65 -5.87 -10.87 0.21
CA GLY A 65 -5.83 -10.30 -1.12
C GLY A 65 -7.08 -9.47 -1.47
N ASN A 66 -7.66 -8.78 -0.48
CA ASN A 66 -8.88 -8.01 -0.70
C ASN A 66 -8.62 -6.72 -1.49
N THR A 67 -7.47 -6.11 -1.33
CA THR A 67 -7.03 -4.98 -2.17
C THR A 67 -6.82 -5.43 -3.61
N THR A 68 -6.18 -6.57 -3.81
CA THR A 68 -5.97 -7.19 -5.14
C THR A 68 -7.29 -7.38 -5.88
N THR A 69 -8.29 -8.00 -5.23
CA THR A 69 -9.61 -8.20 -5.83
C THR A 69 -10.39 -6.90 -5.98
N GLY A 70 -10.18 -5.93 -5.09
CA GLY A 70 -10.78 -4.58 -5.18
C GLY A 70 -10.37 -3.83 -6.44
N TYR A 71 -9.21 -4.13 -7.00
CA TYR A 71 -8.73 -3.64 -8.29
C TYR A 71 -9.05 -4.55 -9.47
N GLY A 72 -9.95 -5.51 -9.30
CA GLY A 72 -10.39 -6.41 -10.37
C GLY A 72 -9.38 -7.50 -10.74
N ILE A 73 -8.32 -7.69 -9.96
CA ILE A 73 -7.30 -8.71 -10.22
C ILE A 73 -7.71 -10.00 -9.50
N PRO A 74 -8.00 -11.10 -10.23
CA PRO A 74 -8.29 -12.39 -9.60
C PRO A 74 -7.04 -12.89 -8.83
N LYS A 75 -7.18 -13.25 -7.55
CA LYS A 75 -6.06 -13.74 -6.72
C LYS A 75 -5.31 -14.91 -7.36
N ARG A 76 -6.04 -15.79 -8.07
CA ARG A 76 -5.46 -16.95 -8.76
C ARG A 76 -4.59 -16.59 -9.96
N SER A 77 -4.72 -15.38 -10.48
CA SER A 77 -3.91 -14.88 -11.61
C SER A 77 -2.63 -14.17 -11.15
N VAL A 78 -2.42 -14.03 -9.84
CA VAL A 78 -1.20 -13.41 -9.29
C VAL A 78 -0.12 -14.48 -9.23
N GLU A 79 0.68 -14.56 -10.30
CA GLU A 79 1.85 -15.45 -10.39
C GLU A 79 3.07 -14.82 -9.71
N LEU A 80 3.32 -13.54 -10.01
CA LEU A 80 4.33 -12.72 -9.35
C LEU A 80 3.61 -11.62 -8.58
N GLY A 81 3.80 -11.60 -7.26
CA GLY A 81 3.15 -10.66 -6.37
C GLY A 81 3.98 -10.37 -5.12
N THR A 82 3.31 -9.95 -4.09
CA THR A 82 3.94 -9.58 -2.81
C THR A 82 4.73 -10.75 -2.19
N TYR A 83 4.24 -11.97 -2.30
CA TYR A 83 4.94 -13.15 -1.77
C TYR A 83 6.30 -13.33 -2.46
N GLU A 84 6.32 -13.48 -3.79
CA GLU A 84 7.54 -13.75 -4.57
C GLU A 84 8.57 -12.63 -4.38
N MET A 85 8.09 -11.39 -4.28
CA MET A 85 8.95 -10.26 -4.03
C MET A 85 9.57 -10.29 -2.61
N LEU A 86 8.79 -10.64 -1.58
CA LEU A 86 9.30 -10.69 -0.20
C LEU A 86 10.30 -11.82 0.02
N ILE A 87 10.11 -12.98 -0.59
CA ILE A 87 11.06 -14.10 -0.49
C ILE A 87 12.27 -13.94 -1.43
N GLY A 88 12.22 -13.00 -2.39
CA GLY A 88 13.32 -12.67 -3.30
C GLY A 88 13.31 -13.44 -4.62
N GLU A 89 12.18 -14.05 -4.99
CA GLU A 89 11.98 -14.74 -6.28
C GLU A 89 11.61 -13.78 -7.41
N ALA A 90 11.11 -12.56 -7.09
CA ALA A 90 10.79 -11.53 -8.07
C ALA A 90 11.24 -10.15 -7.58
N SER A 91 11.56 -9.27 -8.53
CA SER A 91 11.72 -7.84 -8.25
C SER A 91 10.36 -7.15 -8.10
N ALA A 92 10.32 -6.00 -7.42
CA ALA A 92 9.10 -5.20 -7.33
C ALA A 92 8.59 -4.82 -8.73
N ARG A 93 9.49 -4.51 -9.65
CA ARG A 93 9.16 -4.14 -11.04
C ARG A 93 8.48 -5.25 -11.82
N GLN A 94 8.87 -6.51 -11.61
CA GLN A 94 8.23 -7.67 -12.25
C GLN A 94 6.85 -7.98 -11.68
N ALA A 95 6.61 -7.65 -10.41
CA ALA A 95 5.35 -7.91 -9.72
C ALA A 95 4.27 -6.85 -9.97
N ILE A 96 4.63 -5.69 -10.57
CA ILE A 96 3.69 -4.60 -10.86
C ILE A 96 2.71 -5.02 -11.95
N ARG A 97 1.42 -4.77 -11.68
CA ARG A 97 0.32 -4.89 -12.65
C ARG A 97 -0.38 -3.56 -12.80
N ASN A 98 -0.54 -3.12 -14.05
CA ASN A 98 -1.32 -1.94 -14.37
C ASN A 98 -2.82 -2.25 -14.28
N THR A 99 -3.62 -1.28 -13.83
CA THR A 99 -5.08 -1.40 -13.78
C THR A 99 -5.77 -0.30 -14.58
N GLU A 100 -7.05 -0.49 -14.89
CA GLU A 100 -7.88 0.50 -15.55
C GLU A 100 -8.11 1.76 -14.68
N PHE A 101 -7.87 1.66 -13.37
CA PHE A 101 -8.08 2.74 -12.40
C PHE A 101 -6.89 3.69 -12.25
N ARG A 102 -5.93 3.66 -13.19
CA ARG A 102 -4.69 4.47 -13.15
C ARG A 102 -3.85 4.26 -11.89
N THR A 103 -4.08 3.18 -11.18
CA THR A 103 -3.31 2.75 -10.02
C THR A 103 -2.62 1.45 -10.38
N ASP A 104 -1.31 1.40 -10.21
CA ASP A 104 -0.57 0.17 -10.35
C ASP A 104 -0.68 -0.64 -9.06
N VAL A 105 -0.68 -1.97 -9.18
CA VAL A 105 -0.92 -2.88 -8.06
C VAL A 105 0.17 -3.95 -8.01
N ILE A 106 0.77 -4.16 -6.84
CA ILE A 106 1.46 -5.40 -6.52
C ILE A 106 0.50 -6.23 -5.66
N GLY A 107 -0.04 -7.26 -6.28
CA GLY A 107 -1.11 -8.05 -5.70
C GLY A 107 -0.62 -9.12 -4.73
N SER A 108 -1.54 -9.59 -3.89
CA SER A 108 -1.36 -10.70 -2.96
C SER A 108 -2.09 -11.96 -3.44
N ASN A 109 -1.58 -13.10 -3.03
CA ASN A 109 -2.23 -14.40 -3.16
C ASN A 109 -2.13 -15.19 -1.84
N THR A 110 -2.76 -16.38 -1.80
CA THR A 110 -2.81 -17.21 -0.59
C THR A 110 -1.44 -17.71 -0.11
N ARG A 111 -0.42 -17.75 -0.99
CA ARG A 111 0.95 -18.16 -0.62
C ARG A 111 1.59 -17.18 0.37
N LEU A 112 1.15 -15.91 0.34
CA LEU A 112 1.65 -14.87 1.25
C LEU A 112 1.45 -15.24 2.73
N ALA A 113 0.48 -16.09 3.07
CA ALA A 113 0.28 -16.58 4.45
C ALA A 113 1.51 -17.35 4.99
N GLY A 114 2.26 -18.03 4.12
CA GLY A 114 3.48 -18.75 4.46
C GLY A 114 4.73 -17.85 4.54
N ALA A 115 4.70 -16.67 3.94
CA ALA A 115 5.87 -15.81 3.80
C ALA A 115 6.54 -15.45 5.15
N SER A 116 5.76 -15.25 6.21
CA SER A 116 6.29 -14.92 7.54
C SER A 116 7.20 -16.02 8.08
N LEU A 117 6.85 -17.31 7.86
CA LEU A 117 7.66 -18.44 8.30
C LEU A 117 8.92 -18.56 7.44
N GLU A 118 8.79 -18.42 6.14
CA GLU A 118 9.92 -18.56 5.21
C GLU A 118 10.94 -17.42 5.36
N MET A 119 10.48 -16.24 5.77
CA MET A 119 11.36 -15.09 6.01
C MET A 119 12.11 -15.16 7.35
N ILE A 120 11.76 -16.05 8.29
CA ILE A 120 12.34 -16.06 9.65
C ILE A 120 13.87 -16.09 9.61
N ASP A 121 14.44 -16.95 8.76
CA ASP A 121 15.89 -17.16 8.67
C ASP A 121 16.55 -16.24 7.62
N LEU A 122 15.78 -15.39 6.93
CA LEU A 122 16.34 -14.52 5.92
C LEU A 122 16.94 -13.25 6.53
N PRO A 123 18.14 -12.84 6.08
CA PRO A 123 18.77 -11.62 6.57
C PRO A 123 17.96 -10.38 6.23
N GLY A 124 17.76 -9.52 7.24
CA GLY A 124 17.02 -8.27 7.08
C GLY A 124 15.53 -8.49 6.79
N ARG A 125 14.96 -9.56 7.35
CA ARG A 125 13.55 -9.97 7.18
C ARG A 125 12.52 -8.86 7.40
N GLU A 126 12.79 -7.91 8.29
CA GLU A 126 11.91 -6.79 8.60
C GLU A 126 11.95 -5.67 7.55
N SER A 127 12.99 -5.64 6.73
CA SER A 127 13.26 -4.56 5.77
C SER A 127 13.17 -4.99 4.31
N ARG A 128 12.67 -6.19 4.03
CA ARG A 128 12.62 -6.74 2.67
C ARG A 128 11.72 -5.92 1.76
N LEU A 129 10.55 -5.52 2.25
CA LEU A 129 9.65 -4.64 1.51
C LEU A 129 10.30 -3.28 1.22
N ARG A 130 10.97 -2.68 2.19
CA ARG A 130 11.68 -1.42 2.00
C ARG A 130 12.75 -1.50 0.92
N LYS A 131 13.49 -2.62 0.88
CA LYS A 131 14.52 -2.86 -0.16
C LYS A 131 13.88 -2.98 -1.54
N ALA A 132 12.79 -3.73 -1.65
CA ALA A 132 12.07 -3.90 -2.90
C ALA A 132 11.45 -2.60 -3.41
N LEU A 133 10.87 -1.78 -2.51
CA LEU A 133 10.31 -0.47 -2.87
C LEU A 133 11.35 0.49 -3.43
N ALA A 134 12.60 0.43 -2.98
CA ALA A 134 13.67 1.31 -3.46
C ALA A 134 13.90 1.21 -4.98
N GLU A 135 13.52 0.08 -5.61
CA GLU A 135 13.64 -0.13 -7.06
C GLU A 135 12.65 0.70 -7.88
N VAL A 136 11.49 1.00 -7.29
CA VAL A 136 10.34 1.61 -8.00
C VAL A 136 9.89 2.95 -7.42
N GLN A 137 10.40 3.33 -6.25
CA GLN A 137 9.94 4.50 -5.50
C GLN A 137 10.05 5.82 -6.30
N LYS A 138 10.98 5.92 -7.25
CA LYS A 138 11.18 7.10 -8.10
C LYS A 138 10.15 7.23 -9.23
N ASP A 139 9.43 6.16 -9.53
CA ASP A 139 8.47 6.10 -10.63
C ASP A 139 7.08 6.60 -10.23
N TYR A 140 6.83 6.76 -8.91
CA TYR A 140 5.53 7.10 -8.32
C TYR A 140 5.58 8.39 -7.50
N ASP A 141 4.40 9.02 -7.34
CA ASP A 141 4.19 10.13 -6.39
C ASP A 141 3.79 9.59 -5.00
N PHE A 142 2.99 8.51 -4.98
CA PHE A 142 2.50 7.86 -3.77
C PHE A 142 2.57 6.34 -3.88
N ILE A 143 2.96 5.70 -2.78
CA ILE A 143 2.88 4.26 -2.61
C ILE A 143 2.04 3.97 -1.37
N PHE A 144 0.95 3.22 -1.54
CA PHE A 144 0.11 2.75 -0.44
C PHE A 144 0.45 1.30 -0.12
N ILE A 145 0.46 0.95 1.17
CA ILE A 145 0.67 -0.42 1.65
C ILE A 145 -0.55 -0.81 2.49
N ASP A 146 -1.34 -1.77 2.02
CA ASP A 146 -2.47 -2.33 2.79
C ASP A 146 -1.98 -3.49 3.66
N CYS A 147 -1.79 -3.24 4.96
CA CYS A 147 -1.30 -4.22 5.90
C CYS A 147 -2.41 -5.14 6.41
N PRO A 148 -2.10 -6.42 6.71
CA PRO A 148 -3.03 -7.33 7.36
C PRO A 148 -3.45 -6.84 8.76
N PRO A 149 -4.52 -7.40 9.35
CA PRO A 149 -4.95 -7.03 10.70
C PRO A 149 -4.06 -7.61 11.82
N SER A 150 -3.12 -8.48 11.48
CA SER A 150 -2.15 -9.10 12.39
C SER A 150 -0.96 -8.17 12.67
N LEU A 151 -0.30 -8.35 13.82
CA LEU A 151 1.00 -7.75 14.15
C LEU A 151 2.11 -8.78 13.93
N ASP A 152 2.24 -9.26 12.70
CA ASP A 152 3.25 -10.22 12.30
C ASP A 152 4.37 -9.58 11.47
N LEU A 153 5.25 -10.42 10.91
CA LEU A 153 6.38 -9.98 10.11
C LEU A 153 5.96 -9.23 8.83
N LEU A 154 4.78 -9.51 8.27
CA LEU A 154 4.24 -8.80 7.12
C LEU A 154 3.92 -7.35 7.49
N THR A 155 3.16 -7.14 8.57
CA THR A 155 2.86 -5.79 9.07
C THR A 155 4.12 -5.04 9.45
N LEU A 156 5.09 -5.71 10.09
CA LEU A 156 6.38 -5.10 10.41
C LEU A 156 7.12 -4.63 9.17
N ASN A 157 7.13 -5.41 8.08
CA ASN A 157 7.68 -4.99 6.79
C ASN A 157 6.99 -3.74 6.23
N GLY A 158 5.65 -3.68 6.31
CA GLY A 158 4.88 -2.50 5.89
C GLY A 158 5.25 -1.25 6.68
N LEU A 159 5.36 -1.38 8.01
CA LEU A 159 5.73 -0.28 8.90
C LEU A 159 7.18 0.17 8.73
N CYS A 160 8.12 -0.75 8.52
CA CYS A 160 9.52 -0.43 8.25
C CYS A 160 9.74 0.25 6.89
N ALA A 161 8.83 0.04 5.95
CA ALA A 161 8.91 0.58 4.60
C ALA A 161 8.25 1.95 4.44
N CYS A 162 7.34 2.34 5.34
CA CYS A 162 6.54 3.55 5.17
C CYS A 162 7.15 4.82 5.80
N ASP A 163 6.77 5.97 5.25
CA ASP A 163 7.05 7.31 5.80
C ASP A 163 5.96 7.75 6.79
N SER A 164 4.75 7.20 6.66
CA SER A 164 3.58 7.56 7.47
C SER A 164 2.64 6.38 7.60
N VAL A 165 1.91 6.34 8.72
CA VAL A 165 0.88 5.32 8.98
C VAL A 165 -0.49 5.99 8.98
N LEU A 166 -1.45 5.41 8.26
CA LEU A 166 -2.86 5.75 8.28
C LEU A 166 -3.61 4.70 9.12
N ILE A 167 -4.25 5.14 10.20
CA ILE A 167 -5.04 4.28 11.07
C ILE A 167 -6.50 4.69 10.96
N PRO A 168 -7.34 3.97 10.20
CA PRO A 168 -8.77 4.24 10.16
C PRO A 168 -9.40 3.85 11.51
N ILE A 169 -10.17 4.76 12.09
CA ILE A 169 -10.88 4.56 13.36
C ILE A 169 -12.38 4.69 13.08
N GLN A 170 -13.15 3.70 13.52
CA GLN A 170 -14.60 3.80 13.56
C GLN A 170 -14.99 4.49 14.87
N CYS A 171 -15.75 5.59 14.77
CA CYS A 171 -16.35 6.25 15.93
C CYS A 171 -17.59 5.45 16.31
N GLU A 172 -17.42 4.36 17.04
CA GLU A 172 -18.51 3.59 17.67
C GLU A 172 -18.59 4.00 19.15
N TYR A 173 -19.80 4.32 19.59
CA TYR A 173 -20.12 4.54 21.00
C TYR A 173 -20.54 3.23 21.65
#